data_5125b803e693bb27c9e5813687c6f9c0
#
_entry.id   5125b803e693bb27c9e5813687c6f9c0
#
_cell.length_a   1.000
_cell.length_b   1.000
_cell.length_c   1.000
_cell.angle_alpha   90.00
_cell.angle_beta   90.00
_cell.angle_gamma   90.00
#
_symmetry.space_group_name_H-M   'P 1'
#
loop_
_entity.id
_entity.type
_entity.pdbx_description
1 polymer ?
#
loop_
_entity_poly.entity_id
_entity_poly.type
_entity_poly.pdbx_seq_one_letter_code
_entity_poly.pdbx_strand_id
1 'polypeptide(L)'
;ATGKSAYATKYNNVYGGRTNPNWALCWNNVAQAALLYSPNSSKKSVFVENQSGLIASKTQSGDNNFCLIDSWGSARYNTAHQMTGLLYDTIYGKNDYSSWANGQMKYILGNNAGSKCFVVGYNKYSSKYPHHRASSGYQGSVTVNAYTKQAHVLVGALVGGPADSSTSYVDSSEDYNQNEVALDYNASLVGAAAGLYLYVKNSGTDEEKAAQKVVPKSEVSSELRTI
;
A
#
# COMPACT_ATOMS: atom_id res chain seq x y z
N ALA A 1 17.14 12.15 10.35
CA ALA A 1 16.51 12.46 11.64
C ALA A 1 17.52 12.68 12.78
N THR A 2 18.64 11.94 12.83
CA THR A 2 19.62 12.05 13.95
C THR A 2 20.70 13.12 13.74
N GLY A 3 20.86 13.65 12.52
CA GLY A 3 21.96 14.58 12.16
C GLY A 3 23.36 13.96 12.16
N LYS A 4 23.52 12.67 12.49
CA LYS A 4 24.83 12.03 12.55
C LYS A 4 25.34 11.67 11.16
N SER A 5 26.48 12.25 10.76
CA SER A 5 27.13 12.05 9.46
C SER A 5 27.47 10.56 9.19
N ALA A 6 27.76 9.77 10.23
CA ALA A 6 28.04 8.34 10.11
C ALA A 6 26.89 7.57 9.46
N TYR A 7 25.63 7.94 9.71
CA TYR A 7 24.49 7.28 9.06
C TYR A 7 24.39 7.66 7.60
N ALA A 8 24.65 8.93 7.23
CA ALA A 8 24.70 9.34 5.84
C ALA A 8 25.81 8.65 5.05
N THR A 9 26.99 8.52 5.65
CA THR A 9 28.11 7.75 5.06
C THR A 9 27.73 6.30 4.84
N LYS A 10 27.19 5.64 5.86
CA LYS A 10 26.75 4.25 5.76
C LYS A 10 25.69 4.06 4.67
N TYR A 11 24.72 4.95 4.61
CA TYR A 11 23.70 4.95 3.55
C TYR A 11 24.33 5.06 2.17
N ASN A 12 25.21 6.03 1.93
CA ASN A 12 25.87 6.23 0.64
C ASN A 12 26.68 5.01 0.21
N ASN A 13 27.36 4.35 1.14
CA ASN A 13 28.17 3.16 0.85
C ASN A 13 27.32 1.92 0.53
N VAL A 14 26.14 1.79 1.13
CA VAL A 14 25.28 0.60 0.97
C VAL A 14 24.24 0.80 -0.13
N TYR A 15 23.66 1.98 -0.24
CA TYR A 15 22.49 2.25 -1.10
C TYR A 15 22.73 3.29 -2.20
N GLY A 16 23.83 4.02 -2.17
CA GLY A 16 24.09 5.17 -3.04
C GLY A 16 24.07 4.88 -4.55
N GLY A 17 24.19 3.61 -4.95
CA GLY A 17 24.07 3.17 -6.34
C GLY A 17 22.75 2.43 -6.68
N ARG A 18 21.87 2.25 -5.69
CA ARG A 18 20.62 1.49 -5.92
C ARG A 18 19.46 2.45 -6.23
N THR A 19 19.37 2.84 -7.48
CA THR A 19 18.34 3.78 -7.96
C THR A 19 17.28 3.09 -8.83
N ASN A 20 17.28 1.75 -8.91
CA ASN A 20 16.34 1.05 -9.79
C ASN A 20 14.94 0.99 -9.15
N PRO A 21 13.95 1.73 -9.67
CA PRO A 21 12.60 1.77 -9.15
C PRO A 21 11.83 0.46 -9.36
N ASN A 22 12.33 -0.45 -10.18
CA ASN A 22 11.64 -1.70 -10.53
C ASN A 22 11.66 -2.75 -9.41
N TRP A 23 12.39 -2.49 -8.33
CA TRP A 23 12.42 -3.39 -7.18
C TRP A 23 11.58 -2.79 -6.05
N ALA A 24 10.35 -3.12 -6.06
CA ALA A 24 9.41 -2.69 -5.04
C ALA A 24 9.53 -3.48 -3.72
N LEU A 25 10.59 -4.25 -3.55
CA LEU A 25 10.91 -4.85 -2.27
C LEU A 25 11.26 -3.75 -1.25
N CYS A 26 10.96 -4.00 0.01
CA CYS A 26 11.16 -3.08 1.14
C CYS A 26 12.52 -2.36 1.15
N TRP A 27 13.55 -2.99 0.65
CA TRP A 27 14.90 -2.43 0.52
C TRP A 27 14.97 -1.19 -0.38
N ASN A 28 14.26 -1.18 -1.49
CA ASN A 28 14.28 -0.03 -2.41
C ASN A 28 13.42 1.11 -1.89
N ASN A 29 12.33 0.81 -1.21
CA ASN A 29 11.54 1.84 -0.55
C ASN A 29 12.31 2.50 0.59
N VAL A 30 13.10 1.75 1.35
CA VAL A 30 14.04 2.31 2.35
C VAL A 30 15.08 3.18 1.66
N ALA A 31 15.66 2.74 0.54
CA ALA A 31 16.61 3.53 -0.23
C ALA A 31 15.97 4.80 -0.80
N GLN A 32 14.78 4.72 -1.35
CA GLN A 32 14.02 5.87 -1.84
C GLN A 32 13.69 6.86 -0.70
N ALA A 33 13.19 6.36 0.43
CA ALA A 33 12.91 7.20 1.59
C ALA A 33 14.19 7.88 2.12
N ALA A 34 15.33 7.18 2.11
CA ALA A 34 16.59 7.75 2.55
C ALA A 34 17.14 8.82 1.59
N LEU A 35 16.85 8.75 0.27
CA LEU A 35 17.17 9.82 -0.68
C LEU A 35 16.47 11.13 -0.29
N LEU A 36 15.28 11.08 0.28
CA LEU A 36 14.51 12.26 0.69
C LEU A 36 15.17 13.02 1.85
N TYR A 37 15.89 12.32 2.71
CA TYR A 37 16.60 12.92 3.84
C TYR A 37 18.04 13.31 3.51
N SER A 38 18.50 13.08 2.27
CA SER A 38 19.82 13.50 1.86
C SER A 38 19.88 15.02 1.72
N PRO A 39 20.90 15.68 2.26
CA PRO A 39 21.11 17.10 2.04
C PRO A 39 21.52 17.45 0.60
N ASN A 40 21.82 16.44 -0.21
CA ASN A 40 22.27 16.63 -1.58
C ASN A 40 21.05 16.75 -2.52
N SER A 41 20.90 17.90 -3.18
CA SER A 41 19.82 18.18 -4.12
C SER A 41 19.73 17.21 -5.31
N SER A 42 20.88 16.69 -5.77
CA SER A 42 20.90 15.68 -6.86
C SER A 42 20.20 14.38 -6.47
N LYS A 43 20.21 14.01 -5.20
CA LYS A 43 19.51 12.81 -4.71
C LYS A 43 18.00 13.00 -4.68
N LYS A 44 17.53 14.22 -4.39
CA LYS A 44 16.13 14.59 -4.51
C LYS A 44 15.64 14.46 -5.97
N SER A 45 16.41 14.95 -6.92
CA SER A 45 16.06 14.86 -8.36
C SER A 45 15.95 13.41 -8.81
N VAL A 46 16.87 12.55 -8.38
CA VAL A 46 16.82 11.10 -8.66
C VAL A 46 15.53 10.47 -8.08
N PHE A 47 15.14 10.85 -6.86
CA PHE A 47 13.86 10.36 -6.31
C PHE A 47 12.69 10.78 -7.18
N VAL A 48 12.58 12.06 -7.55
CA VAL A 48 11.47 12.59 -8.35
C VAL A 48 11.40 11.90 -9.71
N GLU A 49 12.54 11.74 -10.38
CA GLU A 49 12.62 11.06 -11.67
C GLU A 49 12.15 9.61 -11.58
N ASN A 50 12.64 8.86 -10.59
CA ASN A 50 12.27 7.47 -10.37
C ASN A 50 10.78 7.32 -10.04
N GLN A 51 10.26 8.12 -9.11
CA GLN A 51 8.87 8.04 -8.67
C GLN A 51 7.91 8.42 -9.80
N SER A 52 8.17 9.53 -10.49
CA SER A 52 7.32 9.99 -11.59
C SER A 52 7.40 9.06 -12.80
N GLY A 53 8.58 8.56 -13.13
CA GLY A 53 8.77 7.59 -14.22
C GLY A 53 8.06 6.26 -13.96
N LEU A 54 8.10 5.78 -12.72
CA LEU A 54 7.38 4.57 -12.33
C LEU A 54 5.86 4.78 -12.42
N ILE A 55 5.34 5.87 -11.88
CA ILE A 55 3.91 6.20 -11.95
C ILE A 55 3.47 6.25 -13.41
N ALA A 56 4.20 6.98 -14.26
CA ALA A 56 3.86 7.13 -15.67
C ALA A 56 3.88 5.80 -16.45
N SER A 57 4.84 4.92 -16.15
CA SER A 57 5.02 3.67 -16.89
C SER A 57 4.14 2.52 -16.39
N LYS A 58 3.67 2.57 -15.14
CA LYS A 58 2.97 1.45 -14.47
C LYS A 58 1.50 1.73 -14.16
N THR A 59 1.04 2.98 -14.26
CA THR A 59 -0.38 3.29 -14.09
C THR A 59 -1.17 2.80 -15.30
N GLN A 60 -2.18 1.99 -15.06
CA GLN A 60 -3.06 1.46 -16.09
C GLN A 60 -3.91 2.59 -16.69
N SER A 61 -4.28 2.46 -17.95
CA SER A 61 -5.18 3.41 -18.63
C SER A 61 -6.65 3.03 -18.41
N GLY A 62 -7.55 4.03 -18.54
CA GLY A 62 -8.99 3.87 -18.44
C GLY A 62 -9.48 3.83 -16.99
N ASP A 63 -10.63 3.20 -16.78
CA ASP A 63 -11.32 3.17 -15.48
C ASP A 63 -10.53 2.44 -14.39
N ASN A 64 -9.45 1.78 -14.75
CA ASN A 64 -8.66 0.99 -13.84
C ASN A 64 -7.53 1.77 -13.15
N ASN A 65 -7.02 2.84 -13.67
CA ASN A 65 -6.02 3.77 -13.09
C ASN A 65 -5.07 3.22 -11.99
N PHE A 66 -5.01 1.91 -11.82
CA PHE A 66 -4.17 1.29 -10.79
C PHE A 66 -2.72 1.24 -11.24
N CYS A 67 -1.81 1.69 -10.40
CA CYS A 67 -0.38 1.58 -10.65
C CYS A 67 0.10 0.16 -10.34
N LEU A 68 0.12 -0.68 -11.37
CA LEU A 68 0.49 -2.09 -11.31
C LEU A 68 2.01 -2.24 -11.51
N ILE A 69 2.76 -2.31 -10.42
CA ILE A 69 4.22 -2.37 -10.45
C ILE A 69 4.70 -3.80 -10.67
N ASP A 70 4.11 -4.73 -9.96
CA ASP A 70 4.38 -6.16 -10.05
C ASP A 70 3.07 -6.95 -9.91
N SER A 71 3.02 -8.17 -10.44
CA SER A 71 1.85 -9.03 -10.42
C SER A 71 1.65 -9.76 -9.09
N TRP A 72 2.70 -9.97 -8.31
CA TRP A 72 2.63 -10.62 -7.02
C TRP A 72 2.61 -9.59 -5.89
N GLY A 73 1.49 -9.48 -5.20
CA GLY A 73 1.35 -8.51 -4.13
C GLY A 73 1.35 -7.06 -4.64
N SER A 74 0.65 -6.80 -5.73
CA SER A 74 0.61 -5.49 -6.39
C SER A 74 0.21 -4.35 -5.47
N ALA A 75 -0.72 -4.60 -4.53
CA ALA A 75 -1.16 -3.59 -3.57
C ALA A 75 -0.04 -3.21 -2.58
N ARG A 76 0.83 -4.15 -2.19
CA ARG A 76 2.03 -3.87 -1.38
C ARG A 76 2.92 -2.83 -2.04
N TYR A 77 3.24 -3.06 -3.30
CA TYR A 77 4.11 -2.16 -4.05
C TYR A 77 3.48 -0.80 -4.28
N ASN A 78 2.20 -0.81 -4.61
CA ASN A 78 1.44 0.41 -4.81
C ASN A 78 1.40 1.27 -3.54
N THR A 79 1.07 0.69 -2.38
CA THR A 79 1.05 1.42 -1.10
C THR A 79 2.44 1.89 -0.66
N ALA A 80 3.49 1.16 -0.99
CA ALA A 80 4.86 1.56 -0.72
C ALA A 80 5.24 2.84 -1.49
N HIS A 81 4.85 2.93 -2.76
CA HIS A 81 5.07 4.13 -3.57
C HIS A 81 4.15 5.29 -3.18
N GLN A 82 2.92 5.01 -2.73
CA GLN A 82 2.08 6.02 -2.09
C GLN A 82 2.79 6.63 -0.87
N MET A 83 3.26 5.77 0.03
CA MET A 83 3.95 6.20 1.26
C MET A 83 5.16 7.07 0.95
N THR A 84 6.01 6.68 0.02
CA THR A 84 7.22 7.44 -0.32
C THR A 84 6.90 8.76 -1.02
N GLY A 85 5.90 8.80 -1.90
CA GLY A 85 5.44 10.05 -2.52
C GLY A 85 4.84 11.03 -1.51
N LEU A 86 4.00 10.54 -0.60
CA LEU A 86 3.42 11.35 0.47
C LEU A 86 4.48 11.86 1.46
N LEU A 87 5.51 11.06 1.72
CA LEU A 87 6.65 11.47 2.53
C LEU A 87 7.41 12.61 1.85
N TYR A 88 7.65 12.51 0.54
CA TYR A 88 8.24 13.60 -0.24
C TYR A 88 7.41 14.88 -0.13
N ASP A 89 6.11 14.79 -0.37
CA ASP A 89 5.22 15.95 -0.28
C ASP A 89 5.27 16.61 1.10
N THR A 90 5.27 15.78 2.16
CA THR A 90 5.35 16.25 3.54
C THR A 90 6.68 16.95 3.84
N ILE A 91 7.81 16.38 3.43
CA ILE A 91 9.15 16.92 3.71
C ILE A 91 9.38 18.25 2.99
N TYR A 92 8.91 18.35 1.76
CA TYR A 92 9.19 19.51 0.90
C TYR A 92 8.03 20.50 0.77
N GLY A 93 6.93 20.29 1.51
CA GLY A 93 5.74 21.15 1.43
C GLY A 93 5.12 21.16 0.03
N LYS A 94 5.03 20.00 -0.62
CA LYS A 94 4.53 19.80 -1.97
C LYS A 94 3.21 19.02 -1.95
N ASN A 95 2.56 18.94 -3.11
CA ASN A 95 1.41 18.08 -3.37
C ASN A 95 1.59 17.33 -4.71
N ASP A 96 2.83 17.03 -5.06
CA ASP A 96 3.17 16.47 -6.37
C ASP A 96 2.63 15.03 -6.52
N TYR A 97 2.54 14.27 -5.42
CA TYR A 97 2.11 12.88 -5.40
C TYR A 97 0.82 12.62 -4.61
N SER A 98 0.37 13.56 -3.80
CA SER A 98 -0.74 13.36 -2.85
C SER A 98 -2.07 13.05 -3.55
N SER A 99 -2.37 13.72 -4.66
CA SER A 99 -3.59 13.44 -5.44
C SER A 99 -3.56 12.05 -6.07
N TRP A 100 -2.43 11.65 -6.65
CA TRP A 100 -2.23 10.31 -7.18
C TRP A 100 -2.39 9.26 -6.07
N ALA A 101 -1.71 9.42 -4.94
CA ALA A 101 -1.78 8.50 -3.81
C ALA A 101 -3.21 8.35 -3.27
N ASN A 102 -3.97 9.45 -3.20
CA ASN A 102 -5.39 9.43 -2.80
C ASN A 102 -6.22 8.59 -3.77
N GLY A 103 -6.02 8.75 -5.09
CA GLY A 103 -6.69 7.94 -6.10
C GLY A 103 -6.35 6.45 -5.96
N GLN A 104 -5.08 6.11 -5.77
CA GLN A 104 -4.62 4.73 -5.57
C GLN A 104 -5.19 4.11 -4.29
N MET A 105 -5.24 4.85 -3.19
CA MET A 105 -5.85 4.37 -1.96
C MET A 105 -7.36 4.14 -2.13
N LYS A 106 -8.07 5.05 -2.79
CA LYS A 106 -9.49 4.86 -3.11
C LYS A 106 -9.71 3.59 -3.92
N TYR A 107 -8.84 3.30 -4.90
CA TYR A 107 -8.89 2.05 -5.65
C TYR A 107 -8.74 0.82 -4.72
N ILE A 108 -7.73 0.81 -3.86
CA ILE A 108 -7.48 -0.27 -2.90
C ILE A 108 -8.67 -0.48 -1.95
N LEU A 109 -9.35 0.58 -1.56
CA LEU A 109 -10.50 0.53 -0.66
C LEU A 109 -11.84 0.25 -1.35
N GLY A 110 -11.85 0.01 -2.67
CA GLY A 110 -13.01 -0.49 -3.41
C GLY A 110 -13.57 0.45 -4.47
N ASN A 111 -12.98 1.64 -4.69
CA ASN A 111 -13.35 2.49 -5.81
C ASN A 111 -12.66 2.01 -7.09
N ASN A 112 -13.03 0.83 -7.54
CA ASN A 112 -12.55 0.15 -8.74
C ASN A 112 -13.73 -0.53 -9.44
N ALA A 113 -13.54 -0.95 -10.70
CA ALA A 113 -14.61 -1.53 -11.52
C ALA A 113 -15.28 -2.75 -10.86
N GLY A 114 -14.52 -3.55 -10.08
CA GLY A 114 -15.04 -4.69 -9.35
C GLY A 114 -15.64 -4.35 -7.98
N SER A 115 -15.62 -3.08 -7.56
CA SER A 115 -15.99 -2.65 -6.20
C SER A 115 -15.30 -3.46 -5.09
N LYS A 116 -14.11 -4.02 -5.37
CA LYS A 116 -13.42 -4.94 -4.47
C LYS A 116 -12.46 -4.19 -3.55
N CYS A 117 -12.64 -4.33 -2.25
CA CYS A 117 -11.73 -3.80 -1.26
C CYS A 117 -10.66 -4.85 -0.90
N PHE A 118 -9.38 -4.44 -1.01
CA PHE A 118 -8.23 -5.31 -0.74
C PHE A 118 -7.75 -5.25 0.71
N VAL A 119 -8.51 -4.59 1.59
CA VAL A 119 -8.25 -4.57 3.04
C VAL A 119 -9.29 -5.41 3.75
N VAL A 120 -8.85 -6.51 4.37
CA VAL A 120 -9.73 -7.48 5.03
C VAL A 120 -10.53 -6.80 6.15
N GLY A 121 -11.84 -7.04 6.19
CA GLY A 121 -12.72 -6.53 7.24
C GLY A 121 -12.96 -5.02 7.25
N TYR A 122 -12.57 -4.30 6.22
CA TYR A 122 -12.78 -2.85 6.12
C TYR A 122 -14.23 -2.50 5.78
N ASN A 123 -14.83 -3.23 4.83
CA ASN A 123 -16.23 -3.06 4.44
C ASN A 123 -16.82 -4.38 3.88
N LYS A 124 -18.10 -4.37 3.52
CA LYS A 124 -18.81 -5.55 3.01
C LYS A 124 -18.23 -6.14 1.70
N TYR A 125 -17.43 -5.38 0.97
CA TYR A 125 -16.77 -5.79 -0.27
C TYR A 125 -15.32 -6.23 -0.07
N SER A 126 -14.85 -6.26 1.17
CA SER A 126 -13.50 -6.68 1.52
C SER A 126 -13.22 -8.12 1.13
N SER A 127 -11.95 -8.40 0.82
CA SER A 127 -11.44 -9.76 0.71
C SER A 127 -11.73 -10.56 1.96
N LYS A 128 -12.14 -11.83 1.77
CA LYS A 128 -12.58 -12.74 2.83
C LYS A 128 -11.67 -13.94 3.01
N TYR A 129 -10.88 -14.27 2.00
CA TYR A 129 -10.07 -15.50 1.95
C TYR A 129 -8.57 -15.18 1.77
N PRO A 130 -7.95 -14.46 2.72
CA PRO A 130 -6.52 -14.21 2.63
C PRO A 130 -5.74 -15.53 2.66
N HIS A 131 -4.63 -15.58 1.93
CA HIS A 131 -3.68 -16.68 2.01
C HIS A 131 -2.89 -16.60 3.32
N HIS A 132 -3.51 -17.07 4.41
CA HIS A 132 -2.92 -17.03 5.74
C HIS A 132 -3.34 -18.24 6.56
N ARG A 133 -2.41 -19.15 6.80
CA ARG A 133 -2.68 -20.44 7.45
C ARG A 133 -3.33 -20.31 8.82
N ALA A 134 -2.78 -19.48 9.68
CA ALA A 134 -3.29 -19.35 11.05
C ALA A 134 -4.70 -18.77 11.10
N SER A 135 -5.05 -17.80 10.23
CA SER A 135 -6.39 -17.23 10.19
C SER A 135 -7.44 -18.20 9.66
N SER A 136 -7.04 -19.14 8.82
CA SER A 136 -7.95 -20.19 8.31
C SER A 136 -8.32 -21.22 9.38
N GLY A 137 -7.57 -21.31 10.46
CA GLY A 137 -7.72 -22.33 11.49
C GLY A 137 -7.24 -23.71 11.06
N TYR A 138 -6.62 -23.82 9.89
CA TYR A 138 -6.15 -25.09 9.36
C TYR A 138 -4.85 -25.54 10.02
N GLN A 139 -4.83 -26.76 10.54
CA GLN A 139 -3.69 -27.32 11.27
C GLN A 139 -2.83 -28.31 10.45
N GLY A 140 -3.20 -28.57 9.22
CA GLY A 140 -2.46 -29.48 8.33
C GLY A 140 -1.37 -28.82 7.51
N SER A 141 -0.77 -29.61 6.63
CA SER A 141 0.51 -29.26 6.02
C SER A 141 0.39 -28.46 4.77
N VAL A 142 -0.52 -27.78 4.31
CA VAL A 142 -0.22 -26.84 3.20
C VAL A 142 -1.38 -26.27 2.38
N THR A 143 -2.41 -27.00 2.09
CA THR A 143 -3.43 -26.48 1.19
C THR A 143 -4.66 -26.02 1.96
N VAL A 144 -4.83 -24.71 1.97
CA VAL A 144 -6.09 -24.13 2.40
C VAL A 144 -7.02 -24.19 1.20
N ASN A 145 -8.18 -24.85 1.35
CA ASN A 145 -9.17 -24.86 0.28
C ASN A 145 -9.56 -23.41 -0.07
N ALA A 146 -9.56 -23.09 -1.35
CA ALA A 146 -9.81 -21.76 -1.89
C ALA A 146 -11.01 -21.04 -1.28
N TYR A 147 -12.05 -21.78 -1.00
CA TYR A 147 -13.32 -21.24 -0.52
C TYR A 147 -13.62 -21.61 0.94
N THR A 148 -12.63 -22.10 1.68
CA THR A 148 -12.81 -22.42 3.09
C THR A 148 -13.03 -21.13 3.90
N LYS A 149 -14.09 -21.10 4.68
CA LYS A 149 -14.36 -20.00 5.60
C LYS A 149 -13.18 -19.83 6.55
N GLN A 150 -12.67 -18.59 6.66
CA GLN A 150 -11.62 -18.28 7.62
C GLN A 150 -12.16 -18.41 9.05
N ALA A 151 -11.41 -19.08 9.93
CA ALA A 151 -11.77 -19.20 11.35
C ALA A 151 -11.59 -17.87 12.08
N HIS A 152 -10.63 -17.07 11.62
CA HIS A 152 -10.31 -15.77 12.21
C HIS A 152 -10.21 -14.70 11.12
N VAL A 153 -10.87 -13.58 11.33
CA VAL A 153 -10.80 -12.45 10.40
C VAL A 153 -9.58 -11.59 10.72
N LEU A 154 -8.67 -11.46 9.78
CA LEU A 154 -7.49 -10.60 9.89
C LEU A 154 -7.84 -9.14 9.57
N VAL A 155 -8.61 -8.48 10.42
CA VAL A 155 -9.08 -7.12 10.20
C VAL A 155 -7.91 -6.17 9.96
N GLY A 156 -7.97 -5.42 8.86
CA GLY A 156 -6.95 -4.44 8.47
C GLY A 156 -5.79 -5.04 7.67
N ALA A 157 -5.76 -6.35 7.43
CA ALA A 157 -4.71 -6.95 6.60
C ALA A 157 -4.90 -6.57 5.12
N LEU A 158 -3.83 -6.09 4.50
CA LEU A 158 -3.77 -5.84 3.06
C LEU A 158 -3.45 -7.13 2.34
N VAL A 159 -4.34 -7.57 1.44
CA VAL A 159 -4.05 -8.70 0.52
C VAL A 159 -3.25 -8.24 -0.70
N GLY A 160 -2.73 -9.18 -1.46
CA GLY A 160 -1.87 -8.92 -2.61
C GLY A 160 -2.46 -7.99 -3.67
N GLY A 161 -3.78 -8.02 -3.88
CA GLY A 161 -4.42 -7.17 -4.88
C GLY A 161 -4.45 -7.76 -6.29
N PRO A 162 -4.81 -7.01 -7.33
CA PRO A 162 -4.92 -7.52 -8.69
C PRO A 162 -3.56 -7.94 -9.26
N ALA A 163 -3.52 -9.05 -10.01
CA ALA A 163 -2.29 -9.60 -10.58
C ALA A 163 -1.97 -9.07 -11.99
N ASP A 164 -2.93 -8.45 -12.65
CA ASP A 164 -2.77 -7.94 -14.02
C ASP A 164 -3.58 -6.66 -14.27
N SER A 165 -3.53 -6.17 -15.49
CA SER A 165 -4.25 -4.97 -15.93
C SER A 165 -5.76 -5.19 -16.06
N SER A 166 -6.22 -6.43 -16.00
CA SER A 166 -7.65 -6.70 -15.89
C SER A 166 -8.10 -6.41 -14.47
N THR A 167 -9.37 -6.09 -14.31
CA THR A 167 -9.96 -5.91 -12.98
C THR A 167 -10.28 -7.24 -12.31
N SER A 168 -9.87 -8.35 -12.88
CA SER A 168 -10.14 -9.68 -12.35
C SER A 168 -9.33 -9.90 -11.07
N TYR A 169 -10.05 -10.12 -10.00
CA TYR A 169 -9.50 -10.50 -8.71
C TYR A 169 -10.28 -11.71 -8.20
N VAL A 170 -9.56 -12.77 -7.88
CA VAL A 170 -10.13 -14.00 -7.32
C VAL A 170 -9.86 -14.01 -5.82
N ASP A 171 -10.91 -13.89 -5.01
CA ASP A 171 -10.82 -13.98 -3.55
C ASP A 171 -10.70 -15.45 -3.14
N SER A 172 -9.50 -15.97 -3.15
CA SER A 172 -9.19 -17.36 -2.88
C SER A 172 -7.91 -17.51 -2.08
N SER A 173 -7.96 -18.23 -0.99
CA SER A 173 -6.78 -18.53 -0.17
C SER A 173 -5.74 -19.41 -0.88
N GLU A 174 -6.05 -20.01 -2.01
CA GLU A 174 -5.09 -20.76 -2.84
C GLU A 174 -4.27 -19.85 -3.75
N ASP A 175 -4.79 -18.70 -4.11
CA ASP A 175 -4.07 -17.72 -4.92
C ASP A 175 -3.24 -16.78 -4.03
N TYR A 176 -2.02 -17.19 -3.75
CA TYR A 176 -1.10 -16.41 -2.93
C TYR A 176 -0.63 -15.13 -3.62
N ASN A 177 -0.63 -15.06 -4.95
CA ASN A 177 -0.21 -13.84 -5.66
C ASN A 177 -1.14 -12.66 -5.34
N GLN A 178 -2.44 -12.92 -5.29
CA GLN A 178 -3.47 -11.92 -5.07
C GLN A 178 -3.92 -11.81 -3.60
N ASN A 179 -3.77 -12.88 -2.81
CA ASN A 179 -4.39 -12.96 -1.48
C ASN A 179 -3.39 -13.15 -0.33
N GLU A 180 -2.09 -13.22 -0.59
CA GLU A 180 -1.11 -13.23 0.49
C GLU A 180 -1.22 -11.95 1.33
N VAL A 181 -0.99 -12.10 2.63
CA VAL A 181 -0.88 -11.00 3.59
C VAL A 181 0.43 -11.12 4.34
N ALA A 182 1.08 -9.99 4.59
CA ALA A 182 2.35 -9.96 5.29
C ALA A 182 2.55 -8.64 6.04
N LEU A 183 3.50 -8.63 6.99
CA LEU A 183 3.81 -7.44 7.76
C LEU A 183 4.31 -6.28 6.90
N ASP A 184 5.09 -6.57 5.86
CA ASP A 184 5.60 -5.57 4.92
C ASP A 184 4.48 -4.98 4.05
N TYR A 185 3.44 -5.75 3.71
CA TYR A 185 2.25 -5.23 3.02
C TYR A 185 1.56 -4.16 3.87
N ASN A 186 1.33 -4.48 5.13
CA ASN A 186 0.67 -3.56 6.06
C ASN A 186 1.53 -2.38 6.47
N ALA A 187 2.83 -2.53 6.58
CA ALA A 187 3.72 -1.42 6.93
C ALA A 187 3.58 -0.26 5.94
N SER A 188 3.56 -0.57 4.65
CA SER A 188 3.37 0.42 3.59
C SER A 188 1.96 1.02 3.59
N LEU A 189 0.93 0.20 3.80
CA LEU A 189 -0.46 0.67 3.90
C LEU A 189 -0.62 1.67 5.04
N VAL A 190 -0.09 1.36 6.22
CA VAL A 190 -0.16 2.26 7.40
C VAL A 190 0.56 3.58 7.11
N GLY A 191 1.75 3.52 6.51
CA GLY A 191 2.49 4.73 6.14
C GLY A 191 1.75 5.59 5.11
N ALA A 192 1.16 4.96 4.08
CA ALA A 192 0.35 5.65 3.08
C ALA A 192 -0.92 6.28 3.70
N ALA A 193 -1.63 5.53 4.54
CA ALA A 193 -2.83 6.03 5.22
C ALA A 193 -2.52 7.23 6.13
N ALA A 194 -1.41 7.19 6.88
CA ALA A 194 -0.96 8.30 7.71
C ALA A 194 -0.63 9.55 6.88
N GLY A 195 0.08 9.38 5.77
CA GLY A 195 0.39 10.48 4.85
C GLY A 195 -0.86 11.09 4.22
N LEU A 196 -1.81 10.26 3.80
CA LEU A 196 -3.11 10.73 3.27
C LEU A 196 -3.96 11.44 4.32
N TYR A 197 -3.91 10.98 5.58
CA TYR A 197 -4.57 11.69 6.66
C TYR A 197 -4.06 13.12 6.79
N LEU A 198 -2.74 13.32 6.72
CA LEU A 198 -2.14 14.66 6.75
C LEU A 198 -2.50 15.49 5.52
N TYR A 199 -2.49 14.88 4.35
CA TYR A 199 -2.87 15.54 3.10
C TYR A 199 -4.32 16.04 3.17
N VAL A 200 -5.27 15.18 3.51
CA VAL A 200 -6.69 15.56 3.59
C VAL A 200 -6.92 16.61 4.67
N LYS A 201 -6.28 16.49 5.83
CA LYS A 201 -6.35 17.50 6.90
C LYS A 201 -5.92 18.89 6.42
N ASN A 202 -4.89 18.97 5.58
CA ASN A 202 -4.27 20.23 5.17
C ASN A 202 -4.88 20.77 3.85
N SER A 203 -5.19 19.90 2.91
CA SER A 203 -5.51 20.26 1.52
C SER A 203 -6.78 19.60 0.97
N GLY A 204 -7.42 18.71 1.72
CA GLY A 204 -8.65 18.04 1.31
C GLY A 204 -9.85 18.98 1.21
N THR A 205 -10.88 18.55 0.51
CA THR A 205 -12.18 19.22 0.46
C THR A 205 -12.85 19.23 1.84
N ASP A 206 -13.84 20.09 2.03
CA ASP A 206 -14.60 20.12 3.29
C ASP A 206 -15.34 18.81 3.55
N GLU A 207 -15.79 18.13 2.50
CA GLU A 207 -16.41 16.81 2.59
C GLU A 207 -15.39 15.73 3.04
N GLU A 208 -14.19 15.71 2.46
CA GLU A 208 -13.12 14.80 2.86
C GLU A 208 -12.66 15.06 4.30
N LYS A 209 -12.54 16.32 4.71
CA LYS A 209 -12.21 16.69 6.09
C LYS A 209 -13.32 16.31 7.07
N ALA A 210 -14.58 16.43 6.67
CA ALA A 210 -15.71 15.99 7.49
C ALA A 210 -15.71 14.47 7.65
N ALA A 211 -15.39 13.71 6.61
CA ALA A 211 -15.29 12.26 6.65
C ALA A 211 -14.19 11.76 7.62
N GLN A 212 -13.09 12.49 7.77
CA GLN A 212 -12.05 12.16 8.75
C GLN A 212 -12.50 12.25 10.21
N LYS A 213 -13.52 13.05 10.50
CA LYS A 213 -14.07 13.20 11.86
C LYS A 213 -15.00 12.05 12.25
N VAL A 214 -15.49 11.32 11.28
CA VAL A 214 -16.28 10.11 11.46
C VAL A 214 -15.30 8.97 11.63
N VAL A 215 -14.90 8.68 12.87
CA VAL A 215 -14.33 7.36 13.18
C VAL A 215 -15.46 6.38 12.91
N PRO A 216 -15.35 5.47 11.93
CA PRO A 216 -16.37 4.44 11.76
C PRO A 216 -16.41 3.67 13.08
N LYS A 217 -17.49 3.77 13.83
CA LYS A 217 -17.79 2.77 14.85
C LYS A 217 -17.87 1.49 14.03
N SER A 218 -16.84 0.68 14.17
CA SER A 218 -16.64 -0.47 13.31
C SER A 218 -17.90 -1.32 13.31
N GLU A 219 -18.57 -1.45 12.15
CA GLU A 219 -19.54 -2.52 11.91
C GLU A 219 -18.89 -3.90 12.17
N VAL A 220 -17.59 -3.95 12.18
CA VAL A 220 -16.73 -5.06 12.56
C VAL A 220 -16.88 -5.48 14.03
N SER A 221 -17.33 -4.58 14.92
CA SER A 221 -17.35 -4.89 16.36
C SER A 221 -18.50 -5.80 16.80
N SER A 222 -19.57 -5.92 16.02
CA SER A 222 -20.70 -6.78 16.38
C SER A 222 -20.58 -8.21 15.86
N GLU A 223 -19.99 -8.40 14.68
CA GLU A 223 -19.77 -9.75 14.12
C GLU A 223 -18.52 -10.45 14.67
N LEU A 224 -17.49 -9.71 15.11
CA LEU A 224 -16.28 -10.28 15.70
C LEU A 224 -16.42 -10.65 17.19
N ARG A 225 -17.50 -10.25 17.86
CA ARG A 225 -17.76 -10.60 19.26
C ARG A 225 -18.53 -11.90 19.46
N THR A 226 -18.86 -12.59 18.38
CA THR A 226 -19.63 -13.83 18.40
C THR A 226 -18.80 -15.06 17.99
N ILE A 227 -17.48 -15.02 18.28
CA ILE A 227 -16.63 -16.22 18.21
C ILE A 227 -16.19 -16.57 19.63
#